data_c1a91f8707d7ea1187c6fa64d3133823
#
_entry.id   c1a91f8707d7ea1187c6fa64d3133823
#
_cell.length_a   1.000
_cell.length_b   1.000
_cell.length_c   1.000
_cell.angle_alpha   90.00
_cell.angle_beta   90.00
_cell.angle_gamma   90.00
#
_symmetry.space_group_name_H-M   'P 1'
#
loop_
_entity.id
_entity.type
_entity.pdbx_description
1 polymer ?
#
loop_
_entity_poly.entity_id
_entity_poly.type
_entity_poly.pdbx_seq_one_letter_code
_entity_poly.pdbx_strand_id
1 'polypeptide(L)'
;MSEDNRKQCDVVQDLLPLYCDDACSASSRAFVESHLAECDACRNIYEKLKNDTVDRIIKEESRGVLERHEKKERTVAYKTGLVIAGLLLIPVLITLIVGLASGGGLMVSAVVTASMLLVGALTAVPLIADRRKFVKTILCGVIALLLILFFVDRMNGGGAFLFWSVPTIFGISVVLFPFVIRGVRLPAVLADKKALITMLWDTLWLYLTIAEVCGHSQNWSGMRVGCIVASVLMTGVWLVFLVLRYTKGNAWIKSGCVVLICAVWTAFANDVCLFLTDGIKQLTIRSADFSNWSTDLCVNANVYAITLIAGSVIAVLLMVIGIIKKRSNNPIA
;
A
#
# COMPACT_ATOMS: atom_id res chain seq x y z
N MET A 1 46.46 12.89 -52.70
CA MET A 1 46.20 11.98 -51.56
C MET A 1 47.21 10.85 -51.75
N SER A 2 48.13 10.66 -50.81
CA SER A 2 49.09 9.56 -50.85
C SER A 2 48.34 8.24 -50.58
N GLU A 3 48.89 7.13 -51.16
CA GLU A 3 48.28 5.78 -51.03
C GLU A 3 48.16 5.36 -49.55
N ASP A 4 48.94 5.91 -48.65
CA ASP A 4 48.98 5.70 -47.22
C ASP A 4 47.83 6.38 -46.53
N ASN A 5 47.39 7.56 -46.94
CA ASN A 5 46.20 8.27 -46.40
C ASN A 5 44.89 7.56 -46.75
N ARG A 6 44.84 6.87 -47.90
CA ARG A 6 43.65 6.12 -48.31
C ARG A 6 43.44 4.88 -47.44
N LYS A 7 44.54 4.14 -47.13
CA LYS A 7 44.49 2.98 -46.24
C LYS A 7 44.07 3.35 -44.81
N GLN A 8 44.50 4.50 -44.32
CA GLN A 8 44.08 4.99 -42.99
C GLN A 8 42.58 5.35 -42.97
N CYS A 9 42.05 5.95 -44.04
CA CYS A 9 40.63 6.25 -44.15
C CYS A 9 39.79 4.98 -44.13
N ASP A 10 40.21 3.91 -44.84
CA ASP A 10 39.48 2.65 -44.89
C ASP A 10 39.41 1.99 -43.49
N VAL A 11 40.54 1.95 -42.77
CA VAL A 11 40.59 1.42 -41.40
C VAL A 11 39.71 2.23 -40.43
N VAL A 12 39.72 3.57 -40.57
CA VAL A 12 38.90 4.43 -39.72
C VAL A 12 37.39 4.22 -40.02
N GLN A 13 37.02 4.09 -41.30
CA GLN A 13 35.63 3.83 -41.67
C GLN A 13 35.12 2.51 -41.14
N ASP A 14 35.93 1.47 -41.10
CA ASP A 14 35.59 0.18 -40.48
C ASP A 14 35.41 0.27 -38.96
N LEU A 15 36.15 1.18 -38.29
CA LEU A 15 36.06 1.40 -36.85
C LEU A 15 34.94 2.35 -36.43
N LEU A 16 34.43 3.21 -37.34
CA LEU A 16 33.42 4.21 -37.03
C LEU A 16 32.14 3.66 -36.37
N PRO A 17 31.58 2.52 -36.83
CA PRO A 17 30.41 1.94 -36.15
C PRO A 17 30.72 1.56 -34.70
N LEU A 18 31.84 0.90 -34.43
CA LEU A 18 32.26 0.52 -33.08
C LEU A 18 32.59 1.75 -32.22
N TYR A 19 33.09 2.82 -32.83
CA TYR A 19 33.35 4.09 -32.17
C TYR A 19 32.05 4.79 -31.76
N CYS A 20 31.01 4.77 -32.63
CA CYS A 20 29.67 5.31 -32.33
C CYS A 20 28.98 4.56 -31.19
N ASP A 21 29.18 3.24 -31.13
CA ASP A 21 28.55 2.37 -30.09
C ASP A 21 29.38 2.30 -28.78
N ASP A 22 30.43 3.11 -28.65
CA ASP A 22 31.34 3.15 -27.50
C ASP A 22 32.08 1.81 -27.22
N ALA A 23 32.17 0.95 -28.23
CA ALA A 23 32.71 -0.42 -28.18
C ALA A 23 34.18 -0.53 -28.59
N CYS A 24 34.84 0.57 -28.86
CA CYS A 24 36.28 0.63 -29.23
C CYS A 24 37.20 0.48 -28.03
N SER A 25 38.37 -0.19 -28.23
CA SER A 25 39.49 -0.13 -27.28
C SER A 25 40.05 1.29 -27.17
N ALA A 26 40.73 1.60 -26.06
CA ALA A 26 41.31 2.93 -25.84
C ALA A 26 42.29 3.35 -26.95
N SER A 27 43.08 2.41 -27.48
CA SER A 27 44.01 2.65 -28.58
C SER A 27 43.29 2.92 -29.91
N SER A 28 42.27 2.14 -30.24
CA SER A 28 41.44 2.35 -31.45
C SER A 28 40.69 3.67 -31.39
N ARG A 29 40.18 4.05 -30.21
CA ARG A 29 39.49 5.32 -29.98
C ARG A 29 40.44 6.51 -30.28
N ALA A 30 41.63 6.51 -29.69
CA ALA A 30 42.61 7.56 -29.89
C ALA A 30 43.03 7.68 -31.37
N PHE A 31 43.14 6.55 -32.07
CA PHE A 31 43.46 6.52 -33.52
C PHE A 31 42.31 7.13 -34.35
N VAL A 32 41.08 6.77 -34.10
CA VAL A 32 39.89 7.33 -34.78
C VAL A 32 39.77 8.84 -34.50
N GLU A 33 39.94 9.27 -33.25
CA GLU A 33 39.85 10.68 -32.87
C GLU A 33 40.90 11.54 -33.55
N SER A 34 42.16 11.06 -33.60
CA SER A 34 43.25 11.77 -34.31
C SER A 34 42.96 11.91 -35.80
N HIS A 35 42.48 10.86 -36.46
CA HIS A 35 42.16 10.89 -37.89
C HIS A 35 40.92 11.77 -38.19
N LEU A 36 39.89 11.73 -37.35
CA LEU A 36 38.73 12.61 -37.50
C LEU A 36 39.04 14.09 -37.31
N ALA A 37 40.14 14.42 -36.60
CA ALA A 37 40.60 15.80 -36.49
C ALA A 37 41.21 16.32 -37.81
N GLU A 38 41.81 15.42 -38.63
CA GLU A 38 42.56 15.78 -39.82
C GLU A 38 41.82 15.48 -41.13
N CYS A 39 40.80 14.58 -41.13
CA CYS A 39 40.13 14.14 -42.35
C CYS A 39 38.62 14.51 -42.35
N ASP A 40 38.27 15.52 -43.14
CA ASP A 40 36.89 15.99 -43.28
C ASP A 40 35.95 14.92 -43.91
N ALA A 41 36.50 14.06 -44.82
CA ALA A 41 35.68 13.01 -45.42
C ALA A 41 35.22 11.98 -44.40
N CYS A 42 36.08 11.51 -43.51
CA CYS A 42 35.74 10.58 -42.43
C CYS A 42 34.86 11.25 -41.36
N ARG A 43 35.10 12.55 -41.09
CA ARG A 43 34.24 13.34 -40.19
C ARG A 43 32.80 13.41 -40.70
N ASN A 44 32.61 13.67 -42.00
CA ASN A 44 31.26 13.67 -42.60
C ASN A 44 30.57 12.31 -42.55
N ILE A 45 31.32 11.21 -42.67
CA ILE A 45 30.76 9.86 -42.53
C ILE A 45 30.34 9.60 -41.05
N TYR A 46 31.21 10.01 -40.11
CA TYR A 46 30.91 9.91 -38.67
C TYR A 46 29.66 10.70 -38.29
N GLU A 47 29.50 11.95 -38.77
CA GLU A 47 28.32 12.75 -38.51
C GLU A 47 27.05 12.14 -39.14
N LYS A 48 27.15 11.54 -40.29
CA LYS A 48 26.05 10.79 -40.90
C LYS A 48 25.66 9.58 -40.06
N LEU A 49 26.62 8.79 -39.60
CA LEU A 49 26.38 7.63 -38.71
C LEU A 49 25.78 8.06 -37.39
N LYS A 50 26.30 9.12 -36.77
CA LYS A 50 25.81 9.67 -35.52
C LYS A 50 24.38 10.26 -35.64
N ASN A 51 24.09 10.86 -36.80
CA ASN A 51 22.76 11.39 -37.12
C ASN A 51 21.87 10.36 -37.83
N ASP A 52 22.27 9.08 -37.81
CA ASP A 52 21.64 8.08 -38.63
C ASP A 52 20.13 7.96 -38.27
N THR A 53 19.35 8.27 -39.26
CA THR A 53 17.90 8.28 -39.32
C THR A 53 17.30 6.90 -38.95
N VAL A 54 18.10 5.82 -39.05
CA VAL A 54 17.65 4.44 -38.80
C VAL A 54 17.26 4.25 -37.33
N ASP A 55 18.10 4.66 -36.38
CA ASP A 55 17.79 4.55 -34.94
C ASP A 55 16.57 5.43 -34.53
N ARG A 56 16.44 6.59 -35.18
CA ARG A 56 15.29 7.47 -34.97
C ARG A 56 14.01 6.87 -35.55
N ILE A 57 14.08 6.31 -36.74
CA ILE A 57 12.97 5.63 -37.41
C ILE A 57 12.56 4.40 -36.62
N ILE A 58 13.49 3.56 -36.15
CA ILE A 58 13.21 2.38 -35.31
C ILE A 58 12.57 2.79 -33.99
N LYS A 59 13.05 3.87 -33.34
CA LYS A 59 12.43 4.41 -32.11
C LYS A 59 11.04 4.98 -32.35
N GLU A 60 10.82 5.67 -33.47
CA GLU A 60 9.50 6.20 -33.85
C GLU A 60 8.52 5.08 -34.22
N GLU A 61 8.96 4.08 -34.97
CA GLU A 61 8.14 2.89 -35.29
C GLU A 61 7.82 2.07 -34.04
N SER A 62 8.81 1.82 -33.16
CA SER A 62 8.57 1.08 -31.92
C SER A 62 7.60 1.83 -30.99
N ARG A 63 7.69 3.16 -30.89
CA ARG A 63 6.70 4.00 -30.19
C ARG A 63 5.32 3.89 -30.86
N GLY A 64 5.25 3.99 -32.17
CA GLY A 64 4.00 3.87 -32.91
C GLY A 64 3.33 2.51 -32.76
N VAL A 65 4.12 1.43 -32.69
CA VAL A 65 3.61 0.08 -32.43
C VAL A 65 3.12 -0.04 -30.98
N LEU A 66 3.88 0.45 -29.98
CA LEU A 66 3.49 0.46 -28.58
C LEU A 66 2.20 1.26 -28.35
N GLU A 67 2.10 2.46 -28.95
CA GLU A 67 0.89 3.29 -28.83
C GLU A 67 -0.34 2.64 -29.48
N ARG A 68 -0.16 1.95 -30.61
CA ARG A 68 -1.25 1.20 -31.27
C ARG A 68 -1.69 0.01 -30.41
N HIS A 69 -0.73 -0.72 -29.81
CA HIS A 69 -1.03 -1.82 -28.88
C HIS A 69 -1.78 -1.29 -27.65
N GLU A 70 -1.30 -0.25 -27.02
CA GLU A 70 -1.95 0.38 -25.86
C GLU A 70 -3.37 0.84 -26.19
N LYS A 71 -3.57 1.52 -27.34
CA LYS A 71 -4.91 1.94 -27.80
C LYS A 71 -5.81 0.73 -28.06
N LYS A 72 -5.29 -0.34 -28.65
CA LYS A 72 -6.07 -1.55 -28.94
C LYS A 72 -6.48 -2.27 -27.65
N GLU A 73 -5.55 -2.48 -26.73
CA GLU A 73 -5.83 -3.09 -25.43
C GLU A 73 -6.84 -2.28 -24.63
N ARG A 74 -6.68 -0.95 -24.62
CA ARG A 74 -7.61 -0.03 -23.96
C ARG A 74 -9.01 -0.11 -24.57
N THR A 75 -9.12 -0.18 -25.89
CA THR A 75 -10.42 -0.30 -26.58
C THR A 75 -11.08 -1.62 -26.26
N VAL A 76 -10.33 -2.72 -26.22
CA VAL A 76 -10.83 -4.04 -25.84
C VAL A 76 -11.30 -4.04 -24.38
N ALA A 77 -10.49 -3.54 -23.46
CA ALA A 77 -10.84 -3.43 -22.04
C ALA A 77 -12.12 -2.60 -21.84
N TYR A 78 -12.23 -1.46 -22.51
CA TYR A 78 -13.42 -0.60 -22.46
C TYR A 78 -14.67 -1.33 -22.97
N LYS A 79 -14.58 -2.00 -24.14
CA LYS A 79 -15.70 -2.78 -24.70
C LYS A 79 -16.10 -3.93 -23.76
N THR A 80 -15.13 -4.65 -23.20
CA THR A 80 -15.39 -5.71 -22.22
C THR A 80 -16.08 -5.16 -20.97
N GLY A 81 -15.62 -4.02 -20.44
CA GLY A 81 -16.25 -3.36 -19.32
C GLY A 81 -17.69 -2.94 -19.60
N LEU A 82 -17.97 -2.47 -20.82
CA LEU A 82 -19.32 -2.09 -21.25
C LEU A 82 -20.24 -3.30 -21.35
N VAL A 83 -19.73 -4.43 -21.88
CA VAL A 83 -20.48 -5.71 -21.96
C VAL A 83 -20.82 -6.20 -20.55
N ILE A 84 -19.85 -6.19 -19.63
CA ILE A 84 -20.08 -6.56 -18.22
C ILE A 84 -21.15 -5.66 -17.61
N ALA A 85 -21.06 -4.34 -17.79
CA ALA A 85 -22.06 -3.41 -17.28
C ALA A 85 -23.46 -3.69 -17.83
N GLY A 86 -23.55 -4.01 -19.13
CA GLY A 86 -24.82 -4.41 -19.76
C GLY A 86 -25.41 -5.70 -19.19
N LEU A 87 -24.56 -6.72 -18.96
CA LEU A 87 -24.99 -7.98 -18.33
C LEU A 87 -25.48 -7.78 -16.90
N LEU A 88 -24.88 -6.87 -16.13
CA LEU A 88 -25.29 -6.55 -14.77
C LEU A 88 -26.64 -5.80 -14.71
N LEU A 89 -27.13 -5.21 -15.81
CA LEU A 89 -28.44 -4.59 -15.86
C LEU A 89 -29.58 -5.64 -15.93
N ILE A 90 -29.31 -6.85 -16.41
CA ILE A 90 -30.34 -7.89 -16.59
C ILE A 90 -31.01 -8.25 -15.25
N PRO A 91 -30.30 -8.65 -14.19
CA PRO A 91 -30.92 -8.94 -12.90
C PRO A 91 -31.62 -7.72 -12.28
N VAL A 92 -31.11 -6.52 -12.52
CA VAL A 92 -31.75 -5.28 -12.07
C VAL A 92 -33.11 -5.10 -12.72
N LEU A 93 -33.21 -5.26 -14.03
CA LEU A 93 -34.47 -5.14 -14.79
C LEU A 93 -35.46 -6.24 -14.36
N ILE A 94 -35.00 -7.48 -14.22
CA ILE A 94 -35.87 -8.59 -13.78
C ILE A 94 -36.45 -8.31 -12.42
N THR A 95 -35.64 -7.93 -11.43
CA THR A 95 -36.12 -7.65 -10.07
C THR A 95 -36.98 -6.41 -9.99
N LEU A 96 -36.74 -5.41 -10.83
CA LEU A 96 -37.60 -4.23 -10.92
C LEU A 96 -38.98 -4.58 -11.46
N ILE A 97 -39.05 -5.36 -12.55
CA ILE A 97 -40.33 -5.78 -13.17
C ILE A 97 -41.11 -6.64 -12.17
N VAL A 98 -40.48 -7.61 -11.53
CA VAL A 98 -41.10 -8.47 -10.52
C VAL A 98 -41.57 -7.64 -9.32
N GLY A 99 -40.76 -6.70 -8.85
CA GLY A 99 -41.10 -5.81 -7.72
C GLY A 99 -42.28 -4.92 -8.00
N LEU A 100 -42.41 -4.39 -9.24
CA LEU A 100 -43.55 -3.61 -9.67
C LEU A 100 -44.81 -4.47 -9.81
N ALA A 101 -44.67 -5.69 -10.36
CA ALA A 101 -45.79 -6.60 -10.56
C ALA A 101 -46.35 -7.15 -9.23
N SER A 102 -45.49 -7.37 -8.22
CA SER A 102 -45.89 -7.90 -6.89
C SER A 102 -46.35 -6.86 -5.90
N GLY A 103 -46.31 -5.55 -6.25
CA GLY A 103 -46.79 -4.45 -5.39
C GLY A 103 -46.00 -4.17 -4.12
N GLY A 104 -44.86 -4.84 -3.89
CA GLY A 104 -44.07 -4.67 -2.65
C GLY A 104 -42.55 -4.86 -2.77
N GLY A 105 -42.06 -5.23 -3.96
CA GLY A 105 -40.67 -5.65 -4.17
C GLY A 105 -39.65 -4.54 -4.48
N LEU A 106 -40.00 -3.26 -4.41
CA LEU A 106 -39.10 -2.16 -4.77
C LEU A 106 -37.83 -2.09 -3.90
N MET A 107 -37.96 -2.39 -2.61
CA MET A 107 -36.78 -2.44 -1.73
C MET A 107 -35.82 -3.57 -2.07
N VAL A 108 -36.33 -4.74 -2.45
CA VAL A 108 -35.52 -5.87 -2.93
C VAL A 108 -34.78 -5.48 -4.22
N SER A 109 -35.49 -4.84 -5.15
CA SER A 109 -34.87 -4.31 -6.38
C SER A 109 -33.78 -3.30 -6.11
N ALA A 110 -33.95 -2.44 -5.09
CA ALA A 110 -32.95 -1.48 -4.68
C ALA A 110 -31.67 -2.16 -4.12
N VAL A 111 -31.84 -3.20 -3.28
CA VAL A 111 -30.71 -4.00 -2.77
C VAL A 111 -29.98 -4.72 -3.92
N VAL A 112 -30.71 -5.35 -4.84
CA VAL A 112 -30.11 -5.99 -6.02
C VAL A 112 -29.38 -4.99 -6.89
N THR A 113 -29.97 -3.80 -7.13
CA THR A 113 -29.30 -2.73 -7.89
C THR A 113 -28.01 -2.30 -7.23
N ALA A 114 -28.02 -2.05 -5.92
CA ALA A 114 -26.83 -1.68 -5.16
C ALA A 114 -25.77 -2.79 -5.19
N SER A 115 -26.17 -4.06 -5.13
CA SER A 115 -25.27 -5.21 -5.24
C SER A 115 -24.64 -5.32 -6.64
N MET A 116 -25.43 -5.08 -7.71
CA MET A 116 -24.90 -5.05 -9.07
C MET A 116 -23.97 -3.85 -9.31
N LEU A 117 -24.24 -2.70 -8.68
CA LEU A 117 -23.31 -1.57 -8.66
C LEU A 117 -21.99 -1.92 -7.98
N LEU A 118 -22.01 -2.69 -6.89
CA LEU A 118 -20.78 -3.15 -6.23
C LEU A 118 -19.97 -4.09 -7.14
N VAL A 119 -20.62 -5.06 -7.78
CA VAL A 119 -19.96 -5.95 -8.76
C VAL A 119 -19.42 -5.13 -9.93
N GLY A 120 -20.18 -4.18 -10.45
CA GLY A 120 -19.76 -3.28 -11.52
C GLY A 120 -18.58 -2.39 -11.11
N ALA A 121 -18.59 -1.89 -9.86
CA ALA A 121 -17.50 -1.10 -9.32
C ALA A 121 -16.18 -1.90 -9.28
N LEU A 122 -16.23 -3.17 -8.93
CA LEU A 122 -15.05 -4.03 -8.81
C LEU A 122 -14.58 -4.60 -10.16
N THR A 123 -15.47 -4.77 -11.12
CA THR A 123 -15.15 -5.41 -12.42
C THR A 123 -15.09 -4.43 -13.58
N ALA A 124 -16.13 -3.59 -13.78
CA ALA A 124 -16.22 -2.70 -14.92
C ALA A 124 -15.41 -1.41 -14.73
N VAL A 125 -15.41 -0.81 -13.52
CA VAL A 125 -14.69 0.46 -13.27
C VAL A 125 -13.18 0.35 -13.54
N PRO A 126 -12.43 -0.70 -13.13
CA PRO A 126 -11.01 -0.83 -13.45
C PRO A 126 -10.72 -0.92 -14.94
N LEU A 127 -11.66 -1.47 -15.73
CA LEU A 127 -11.54 -1.62 -17.19
C LEU A 127 -11.87 -0.31 -17.94
N ILE A 128 -12.84 0.45 -17.45
CA ILE A 128 -13.33 1.69 -18.10
C ILE A 128 -12.53 2.91 -17.67
N ALA A 129 -12.06 2.97 -16.42
CA ALA A 129 -11.39 4.15 -15.88
C ALA A 129 -9.99 4.36 -16.46
N ASP A 130 -9.68 5.59 -16.90
CA ASP A 130 -8.41 5.93 -17.52
C ASP A 130 -7.30 6.27 -16.52
N ARG A 131 -7.64 7.08 -15.52
CA ARG A 131 -6.68 7.56 -14.52
C ARG A 131 -7.19 7.23 -13.13
N ARG A 132 -6.23 6.94 -12.21
CA ARG A 132 -6.52 6.61 -10.81
C ARG A 132 -7.54 5.48 -10.66
N LYS A 133 -7.41 4.44 -11.48
CA LYS A 133 -8.31 3.28 -11.52
C LYS A 133 -8.60 2.73 -10.13
N PHE A 134 -7.56 2.49 -9.34
CA PHE A 134 -7.66 1.96 -7.99
C PHE A 134 -8.52 2.82 -7.05
N VAL A 135 -8.27 4.15 -7.01
CA VAL A 135 -9.03 5.06 -6.15
C VAL A 135 -10.50 5.14 -6.58
N LYS A 136 -10.77 5.19 -7.89
CA LYS A 136 -12.15 5.21 -8.41
C LYS A 136 -12.88 3.92 -8.08
N THR A 137 -12.23 2.77 -8.25
CA THR A 137 -12.79 1.45 -7.93
C THR A 137 -13.17 1.36 -6.45
N ILE A 138 -12.25 1.75 -5.54
CA ILE A 138 -12.52 1.77 -4.10
C ILE A 138 -13.68 2.71 -3.77
N LEU A 139 -13.66 3.93 -4.30
CA LEU A 139 -14.71 4.91 -4.00
C LEU A 139 -16.08 4.43 -4.47
N CYS A 140 -16.19 3.95 -5.71
CA CYS A 140 -17.44 3.39 -6.24
C CYS A 140 -17.88 2.15 -5.44
N GLY A 141 -16.92 1.28 -5.07
CA GLY A 141 -17.20 0.08 -4.26
C GLY A 141 -17.71 0.42 -2.87
N VAL A 142 -17.08 1.37 -2.19
CA VAL A 142 -17.54 1.82 -0.85
C VAL A 142 -18.92 2.47 -0.93
N ILE A 143 -19.19 3.31 -1.93
CA ILE A 143 -20.52 3.92 -2.12
C ILE A 143 -21.57 2.83 -2.36
N ALA A 144 -21.30 1.87 -3.25
CA ALA A 144 -22.22 0.77 -3.53
C ALA A 144 -22.48 -0.09 -2.28
N LEU A 145 -21.45 -0.37 -1.49
CA LEU A 145 -21.59 -1.13 -0.24
C LEU A 145 -22.45 -0.37 0.79
N LEU A 146 -22.24 0.94 0.93
CA LEU A 146 -23.08 1.77 1.82
C LEU A 146 -24.52 1.83 1.36
N LEU A 147 -24.78 1.84 0.05
CA LEU A 147 -26.14 1.74 -0.48
C LEU A 147 -26.78 0.39 -0.14
N ILE A 148 -26.05 -0.72 -0.23
CA ILE A 148 -26.53 -2.04 0.19
C ILE A 148 -26.92 -2.00 1.67
N LEU A 149 -26.03 -1.53 2.55
CA LEU A 149 -26.29 -1.44 3.99
C LEU A 149 -27.50 -0.55 4.29
N PHE A 150 -27.63 0.57 3.57
CA PHE A 150 -28.77 1.48 3.71
C PHE A 150 -30.10 0.82 3.33
N PHE A 151 -30.17 0.16 2.17
CA PHE A 151 -31.43 -0.48 1.75
C PHE A 151 -31.77 -1.68 2.60
N VAL A 152 -30.78 -2.49 3.03
CA VAL A 152 -30.98 -3.61 3.95
C VAL A 152 -31.48 -3.11 5.30
N ASP A 153 -30.92 -2.03 5.83
CA ASP A 153 -31.42 -1.40 7.07
C ASP A 153 -32.89 -0.96 6.93
N ARG A 154 -33.24 -0.31 5.80
CA ARG A 154 -34.61 0.10 5.51
C ARG A 154 -35.57 -1.08 5.42
N MET A 155 -35.17 -2.21 4.85
CA MET A 155 -35.95 -3.43 4.79
C MET A 155 -36.21 -4.03 6.18
N ASN A 156 -35.31 -3.85 7.13
CA ASN A 156 -35.41 -4.38 8.49
C ASN A 156 -36.00 -3.37 9.51
N GLY A 157 -36.67 -2.33 9.05
CA GLY A 157 -37.32 -1.33 9.90
C GLY A 157 -36.53 -0.04 10.10
N GLY A 158 -35.28 0.01 9.68
CA GLY A 158 -34.41 1.19 9.76
C GLY A 158 -33.90 1.50 11.17
N GLY A 159 -32.94 2.41 11.25
CA GLY A 159 -32.38 2.92 12.50
C GLY A 159 -31.00 2.34 12.88
N ALA A 160 -30.53 1.28 12.23
CA ALA A 160 -29.24 0.65 12.49
C ALA A 160 -28.19 0.91 11.39
N PHE A 161 -28.46 1.80 10.44
CA PHE A 161 -27.55 2.08 9.32
C PHE A 161 -26.15 2.45 9.78
N LEU A 162 -26.01 3.36 10.74
CA LEU A 162 -24.71 3.79 11.26
C LEU A 162 -24.00 2.66 12.02
N PHE A 163 -24.75 1.86 12.76
CA PHE A 163 -24.24 0.69 13.48
C PHE A 163 -23.55 -0.32 12.56
N TRP A 164 -24.06 -0.53 11.34
CA TRP A 164 -23.44 -1.42 10.35
C TRP A 164 -22.38 -0.72 9.50
N SER A 165 -22.61 0.54 9.12
CA SER A 165 -21.75 1.24 8.17
C SER A 165 -20.42 1.71 8.78
N VAL A 166 -20.42 2.20 10.03
CA VAL A 166 -19.21 2.73 10.67
C VAL A 166 -18.14 1.66 10.86
N PRO A 167 -18.42 0.47 11.47
CA PRO A 167 -17.44 -0.60 11.56
C PRO A 167 -16.98 -1.12 10.19
N THR A 168 -17.89 -1.17 9.22
CA THR A 168 -17.58 -1.62 7.85
C THR A 168 -16.59 -0.68 7.18
N ILE A 169 -16.82 0.65 7.24
CA ILE A 169 -15.89 1.66 6.71
C ILE A 169 -14.55 1.58 7.43
N PHE A 170 -14.55 1.42 8.75
CA PHE A 170 -13.32 1.25 9.52
C PHE A 170 -12.50 0.07 9.03
N GLY A 171 -13.09 -1.12 8.90
CA GLY A 171 -12.40 -2.32 8.42
C GLY A 171 -11.82 -2.15 7.01
N ILE A 172 -12.58 -1.55 6.09
CA ILE A 172 -12.12 -1.23 4.73
C ILE A 172 -11.00 -0.20 4.77
N SER A 173 -11.14 0.83 5.62
CA SER A 173 -10.19 1.94 5.74
C SER A 173 -8.82 1.46 6.20
N VAL A 174 -8.75 0.65 7.25
CA VAL A 174 -7.49 0.10 7.78
C VAL A 174 -6.66 -0.58 6.68
N VAL A 175 -7.34 -1.30 5.76
CA VAL A 175 -6.65 -2.01 4.67
C VAL A 175 -6.36 -1.11 3.49
N LEU A 176 -7.32 -0.31 3.04
CA LEU A 176 -7.24 0.38 1.75
C LEU A 176 -6.74 1.82 1.84
N PHE A 177 -6.97 2.53 2.95
CA PHE A 177 -6.59 3.93 3.08
C PHE A 177 -5.09 4.21 2.91
N PRO A 178 -4.16 3.35 3.41
CA PRO A 178 -2.73 3.52 3.17
C PRO A 178 -2.36 3.55 1.68
N PHE A 179 -3.06 2.78 0.85
CA PHE A 179 -2.84 2.75 -0.60
C PHE A 179 -3.47 3.97 -1.29
N VAL A 180 -4.66 4.36 -0.86
CA VAL A 180 -5.35 5.54 -1.39
C VAL A 180 -4.53 6.81 -1.15
N ILE A 181 -4.07 7.04 0.09
CA ILE A 181 -3.34 8.26 0.47
C ILE A 181 -1.98 8.37 -0.24
N ARG A 182 -1.35 7.24 -0.62
CA ARG A 182 -0.13 7.24 -1.43
C ARG A 182 -0.37 7.90 -2.79
N GLY A 183 -1.51 7.65 -3.42
CA GLY A 183 -1.89 8.19 -4.72
C GLY A 183 -2.40 9.64 -4.68
N VAL A 184 -2.69 10.19 -3.51
CA VAL A 184 -3.19 11.56 -3.35
C VAL A 184 -2.03 12.55 -3.25
N ARG A 185 -2.11 13.66 -4.01
CA ARG A 185 -1.17 14.78 -3.90
C ARG A 185 -1.61 15.66 -2.73
N LEU A 186 -0.86 15.62 -1.65
CA LEU A 186 -1.08 16.48 -0.48
C LEU A 186 -0.27 17.78 -0.62
N PRO A 187 -0.67 18.87 0.08
CA PRO A 187 0.13 20.07 0.22
C PRO A 187 1.54 19.73 0.76
N ALA A 188 2.55 20.55 0.42
CA ALA A 188 3.96 20.28 0.76
C ALA A 188 4.18 20.01 2.26
N VAL A 189 3.46 20.71 3.15
CA VAL A 189 3.54 20.53 4.62
C VAL A 189 3.08 19.14 5.09
N LEU A 190 2.19 18.47 4.34
CA LEU A 190 1.60 17.18 4.68
C LEU A 190 2.14 16.02 3.84
N ALA A 191 2.93 16.30 2.80
CA ALA A 191 3.42 15.30 1.85
C ALA A 191 4.20 14.18 2.54
N ASP A 192 5.07 14.52 3.50
CA ASP A 192 5.88 13.56 4.26
C ASP A 192 5.14 12.92 5.44
N LYS A 193 3.93 13.42 5.77
CA LYS A 193 3.16 12.98 6.94
C LYS A 193 2.06 11.97 6.61
N LYS A 194 2.05 11.39 5.41
CA LYS A 194 1.01 10.45 4.96
C LYS A 194 0.78 9.28 5.93
N ALA A 195 1.85 8.70 6.47
CA ALA A 195 1.75 7.63 7.46
C ALA A 195 1.13 8.09 8.78
N LEU A 196 1.45 9.30 9.24
CA LEU A 196 0.84 9.90 10.42
C LEU A 196 -0.66 10.15 10.22
N ILE A 197 -1.03 10.66 9.04
CA ILE A 197 -2.44 10.89 8.68
C ILE A 197 -3.21 9.55 8.69
N THR A 198 -2.62 8.48 8.16
CA THR A 198 -3.23 7.14 8.21
C THR A 198 -3.45 6.69 9.65
N MET A 199 -2.44 6.80 10.51
CA MET A 199 -2.54 6.41 11.92
C MET A 199 -3.61 7.20 12.67
N LEU A 200 -3.69 8.51 12.45
CA LEU A 200 -4.71 9.37 13.05
C LEU A 200 -6.11 9.02 12.54
N TRP A 201 -6.23 8.78 11.23
CA TRP A 201 -7.49 8.39 10.59
C TRP A 201 -8.02 7.06 11.16
N ASP A 202 -7.19 6.03 11.22
CA ASP A 202 -7.58 4.71 11.71
C ASP A 202 -7.91 4.76 13.22
N THR A 203 -7.15 5.56 13.99
CA THR A 203 -7.44 5.78 15.41
C THR A 203 -8.80 6.47 15.59
N LEU A 204 -9.11 7.49 14.80
CA LEU A 204 -10.40 8.19 14.84
C LEU A 204 -11.56 7.22 14.53
N TRP A 205 -11.46 6.44 13.46
CA TRP A 205 -12.48 5.47 13.07
C TRP A 205 -12.66 4.36 14.10
N LEU A 206 -11.60 3.94 14.80
CA LEU A 206 -11.71 2.97 15.89
C LEU A 206 -12.62 3.50 17.01
N TYR A 207 -12.38 4.75 17.47
CA TYR A 207 -13.22 5.33 18.53
C TYR A 207 -14.64 5.63 18.07
N LEU A 208 -14.84 6.05 16.82
CA LEU A 208 -16.18 6.20 16.24
C LEU A 208 -16.91 4.87 16.19
N THR A 209 -16.22 3.77 15.87
CA THR A 209 -16.82 2.42 15.89
C THR A 209 -17.25 2.02 17.28
N ILE A 210 -16.41 2.24 18.31
CA ILE A 210 -16.77 1.93 19.70
C ILE A 210 -17.97 2.77 20.15
N ALA A 211 -17.94 4.07 19.83
CA ALA A 211 -19.03 4.97 20.19
C ALA A 211 -20.36 4.58 19.56
N GLU A 212 -20.33 4.22 18.27
CA GLU A 212 -21.54 3.84 17.53
C GLU A 212 -22.11 2.49 18.02
N VAL A 213 -21.25 1.48 18.17
CA VAL A 213 -21.68 0.15 18.62
C VAL A 213 -22.24 0.18 20.04
N CYS A 214 -21.56 0.87 20.95
CA CYS A 214 -22.03 0.98 22.34
C CYS A 214 -23.20 1.95 22.48
N GLY A 215 -23.26 3.02 21.68
CA GLY A 215 -24.36 3.98 21.66
C GLY A 215 -25.64 3.33 21.15
N HIS A 216 -25.58 2.56 20.06
CA HIS A 216 -26.73 1.83 19.53
C HIS A 216 -27.29 0.81 20.54
N SER A 217 -26.43 0.10 21.27
CA SER A 217 -26.82 -0.86 22.30
C SER A 217 -27.11 -0.22 23.64
N GLN A 218 -27.08 1.12 23.78
CA GLN A 218 -27.28 1.86 25.06
C GLN A 218 -26.29 1.40 26.17
N ASN A 219 -25.16 0.82 25.82
CA ASN A 219 -24.19 0.27 26.75
C ASN A 219 -23.06 1.27 27.06
N TRP A 220 -23.36 2.27 27.89
CA TRP A 220 -22.42 3.32 28.27
C TRP A 220 -21.25 2.81 29.12
N SER A 221 -21.46 1.80 29.96
CA SER A 221 -20.37 1.15 30.71
C SER A 221 -19.43 0.41 29.78
N GLY A 222 -19.94 -0.32 28.79
CA GLY A 222 -19.17 -0.98 27.76
C GLY A 222 -18.39 0.01 26.90
N MET A 223 -18.96 1.18 26.60
CA MET A 223 -18.26 2.24 25.87
C MET A 223 -17.03 2.74 26.64
N ARG A 224 -17.17 2.99 27.96
CA ARG A 224 -16.05 3.41 28.81
C ARG A 224 -14.94 2.36 28.80
N VAL A 225 -15.27 1.09 29.07
CA VAL A 225 -14.32 -0.02 29.07
C VAL A 225 -13.69 -0.20 27.70
N GLY A 226 -14.50 -0.19 26.63
CA GLY A 226 -14.01 -0.29 25.25
C GLY A 226 -13.01 0.80 24.87
N CYS A 227 -13.29 2.06 25.24
CA CYS A 227 -12.38 3.17 25.00
C CYS A 227 -11.07 3.03 25.80
N ILE A 228 -11.13 2.56 27.06
CA ILE A 228 -9.93 2.32 27.87
C ILE A 228 -9.07 1.23 27.23
N VAL A 229 -9.65 0.08 26.92
CA VAL A 229 -8.92 -1.04 26.31
C VAL A 229 -8.34 -0.64 24.95
N ALA A 230 -9.14 0.03 24.11
CA ALA A 230 -8.64 0.55 22.82
C ALA A 230 -7.48 1.53 23.00
N SER A 231 -7.55 2.43 24.00
CA SER A 231 -6.48 3.40 24.28
C SER A 231 -5.19 2.71 24.71
N VAL A 232 -5.31 1.72 25.59
CA VAL A 232 -4.15 0.91 26.03
C VAL A 232 -3.51 0.22 24.83
N LEU A 233 -4.30 -0.51 24.03
CA LEU A 233 -3.77 -1.22 22.85
C LEU A 233 -3.17 -0.26 21.81
N MET A 234 -3.86 0.84 21.51
CA MET A 234 -3.39 1.84 20.56
C MET A 234 -2.10 2.54 21.02
N THR A 235 -1.89 2.70 22.33
CA THR A 235 -0.63 3.27 22.84
C THR A 235 0.57 2.41 22.39
N GLY A 236 0.49 1.09 22.48
CA GLY A 236 1.53 0.19 21.98
C GLY A 236 1.77 0.35 20.47
N VAL A 237 0.69 0.40 19.69
CA VAL A 237 0.77 0.61 18.24
C VAL A 237 1.40 1.96 17.90
N TRP A 238 1.02 3.03 18.60
CA TRP A 238 1.60 4.36 18.42
C TRP A 238 3.08 4.41 18.80
N LEU A 239 3.50 3.75 19.88
CA LEU A 239 4.92 3.66 20.25
C LEU A 239 5.75 2.98 19.16
N VAL A 240 5.27 1.84 18.63
CA VAL A 240 5.91 1.16 17.50
C VAL A 240 6.00 2.07 16.28
N PHE A 241 4.90 2.74 15.92
CA PHE A 241 4.86 3.68 14.80
C PHE A 241 5.88 4.81 14.97
N LEU A 242 5.95 5.43 16.14
CA LEU A 242 6.89 6.52 16.43
C LEU A 242 8.34 6.05 16.31
N VAL A 243 8.66 4.86 16.82
CA VAL A 243 10.01 4.29 16.71
C VAL A 243 10.38 4.03 15.26
N LEU A 244 9.51 3.39 14.49
CA LEU A 244 9.78 3.06 13.08
C LEU A 244 9.94 4.32 12.22
N ARG A 245 9.14 5.35 12.48
CA ARG A 245 9.07 6.53 11.61
C ARG A 245 10.03 7.65 12.01
N TYR A 246 10.17 7.93 13.30
CA TYR A 246 10.84 9.15 13.76
C TYR A 246 12.20 8.91 14.44
N THR A 247 12.53 7.68 14.88
CA THR A 247 13.85 7.44 15.44
C THR A 247 14.93 7.37 14.36
N LYS A 248 16.10 7.95 14.65
CA LYS A 248 17.29 7.84 13.81
C LYS A 248 18.05 6.55 14.20
N GLY A 249 18.15 5.60 13.31
CA GLY A 249 18.85 4.34 13.55
C GLY A 249 18.79 3.41 12.35
N ASN A 250 19.69 2.41 12.30
CA ASN A 250 19.62 1.38 11.29
C ASN A 250 18.41 0.43 11.56
N ALA A 251 18.03 -0.35 10.55
CA ALA A 251 16.89 -1.25 10.64
C ALA A 251 16.98 -2.22 11.82
N TRP A 252 18.16 -2.72 12.16
CA TRP A 252 18.38 -3.66 13.26
C TRP A 252 18.08 -3.06 14.63
N ILE A 253 18.54 -1.81 14.88
CA ILE A 253 18.26 -1.11 16.15
C ILE A 253 16.75 -0.83 16.26
N LYS A 254 16.12 -0.36 15.18
CA LYS A 254 14.67 -0.12 15.17
C LYS A 254 13.87 -1.39 15.44
N SER A 255 14.26 -2.51 14.80
CA SER A 255 13.62 -3.79 15.04
C SER A 255 13.79 -4.27 16.49
N GLY A 256 14.97 -4.09 17.08
CA GLY A 256 15.20 -4.38 18.49
C GLY A 256 14.31 -3.55 19.41
N CYS A 257 14.18 -2.24 19.17
CA CYS A 257 13.27 -1.37 19.94
C CYS A 257 11.80 -1.81 19.79
N VAL A 258 11.37 -2.16 18.58
CA VAL A 258 10.00 -2.65 18.35
C VAL A 258 9.73 -3.95 19.09
N VAL A 259 10.64 -4.93 19.01
CA VAL A 259 10.50 -6.20 19.74
C VAL A 259 10.41 -5.96 21.24
N LEU A 260 11.24 -5.06 21.80
CA LEU A 260 11.20 -4.74 23.21
C LEU A 260 9.86 -4.08 23.60
N ILE A 261 9.37 -3.11 22.82
CA ILE A 261 8.07 -2.49 23.06
C ILE A 261 6.96 -3.54 23.03
N CYS A 262 6.93 -4.40 22.03
CA CYS A 262 5.93 -5.46 21.92
C CYS A 262 5.98 -6.41 23.12
N ALA A 263 7.18 -6.86 23.55
CA ALA A 263 7.34 -7.75 24.69
C ALA A 263 6.86 -7.13 26.00
N VAL A 264 7.28 -5.90 26.28
CA VAL A 264 6.83 -5.15 27.48
C VAL A 264 5.34 -4.89 27.43
N TRP A 265 4.83 -4.45 26.25
CA TRP A 265 3.41 -4.12 26.11
C TRP A 265 2.53 -5.36 26.31
N THR A 266 2.88 -6.50 25.71
CA THR A 266 2.15 -7.76 25.88
C THR A 266 2.15 -8.22 27.33
N ALA A 267 3.26 -8.05 28.06
CA ALA A 267 3.38 -8.46 29.45
C ALA A 267 2.53 -7.63 30.41
N PHE A 268 2.32 -6.33 30.12
CA PHE A 268 1.70 -5.41 31.09
C PHE A 268 0.39 -4.77 30.64
N ALA A 269 0.03 -4.83 29.34
CA ALA A 269 -1.17 -4.16 28.83
C ALA A 269 -2.45 -4.63 29.52
N ASN A 270 -2.56 -5.92 29.84
CA ASN A 270 -3.71 -6.47 30.58
C ASN A 270 -3.82 -5.87 31.99
N ASP A 271 -2.71 -5.80 32.71
CA ASP A 271 -2.66 -5.26 34.08
C ASP A 271 -3.01 -3.77 34.10
N VAL A 272 -2.56 -3.02 33.07
CA VAL A 272 -2.94 -1.62 32.87
C VAL A 272 -4.43 -1.49 32.58
N CYS A 273 -4.99 -2.36 31.76
CA CYS A 273 -6.43 -2.37 31.49
C CYS A 273 -7.22 -2.60 32.78
N LEU A 274 -6.89 -3.65 33.57
CA LEU A 274 -7.56 -3.96 34.84
C LEU A 274 -7.45 -2.82 35.85
N PHE A 275 -6.29 -2.16 35.88
CA PHE A 275 -6.14 -1.00 36.77
C PHE A 275 -7.03 0.17 36.35
N LEU A 276 -7.14 0.46 35.05
CA LEU A 276 -7.91 1.59 34.55
C LEU A 276 -9.42 1.31 34.52
N THR A 277 -9.86 0.05 34.37
CA THR A 277 -11.28 -0.31 34.36
C THR A 277 -11.85 -0.51 35.76
N ASP A 278 -11.14 -1.28 36.59
CA ASP A 278 -11.66 -1.80 37.86
C ASP A 278 -10.85 -1.35 39.07
N GLY A 279 -9.79 -0.58 38.89
CA GLY A 279 -8.90 -0.12 39.95
C GLY A 279 -8.03 -1.23 40.57
N ILE A 280 -7.97 -2.42 39.92
CA ILE A 280 -7.27 -3.59 40.45
C ILE A 280 -5.78 -3.42 40.22
N LYS A 281 -5.00 -3.32 41.31
CA LYS A 281 -3.54 -3.27 41.29
C LYS A 281 -2.97 -4.68 41.33
N GLN A 282 -2.92 -5.35 40.19
CA GLN A 282 -2.36 -6.67 40.04
C GLN A 282 -1.18 -6.62 39.04
N LEU A 283 -0.14 -7.40 39.33
CA LEU A 283 0.92 -7.69 38.38
C LEU A 283 0.86 -9.17 38.04
N THR A 284 0.18 -9.49 36.95
CA THR A 284 -0.09 -10.88 36.51
C THR A 284 1.21 -11.68 36.43
N ILE A 285 2.30 -11.09 35.94
CA ILE A 285 3.60 -11.75 35.79
C ILE A 285 4.19 -12.28 37.12
N ARG A 286 3.80 -11.75 38.27
CA ARG A 286 4.25 -12.24 39.58
C ARG A 286 3.65 -13.61 39.93
N SER A 287 2.55 -13.99 39.31
CA SER A 287 1.88 -15.25 39.49
C SER A 287 2.43 -16.37 38.56
N ALA A 288 3.57 -16.09 37.88
CA ALA A 288 4.18 -17.04 36.98
C ALA A 288 4.70 -18.25 37.77
N ASP A 289 4.19 -19.41 37.42
CA ASP A 289 4.61 -20.73 37.93
C ASP A 289 4.71 -21.70 36.76
N PHE A 290 5.90 -21.93 36.28
CA PHE A 290 6.16 -22.80 35.14
C PHE A 290 5.85 -24.27 35.37
N SER A 291 5.63 -24.68 36.62
CA SER A 291 5.20 -26.04 36.99
C SER A 291 3.69 -26.21 36.86
N ASN A 292 2.94 -25.10 36.83
CA ASN A 292 1.48 -25.09 36.78
C ASN A 292 0.96 -24.38 35.50
N TRP A 293 0.26 -25.15 34.66
CA TRP A 293 -0.36 -24.70 33.42
C TRP A 293 -1.89 -24.97 33.39
N SER A 294 -2.48 -25.21 34.56
CA SER A 294 -3.88 -25.64 34.68
C SER A 294 -4.86 -24.47 34.89
N THR A 295 -4.39 -23.34 35.43
CA THR A 295 -5.25 -22.17 35.71
C THR A 295 -4.96 -21.06 34.71
N ASP A 296 -6.00 -20.36 34.27
CA ASP A 296 -5.89 -19.23 33.30
C ASP A 296 -4.91 -18.16 33.79
N LEU A 297 -4.89 -17.89 35.11
CA LEU A 297 -3.98 -16.91 35.71
C LEU A 297 -2.50 -17.35 35.54
N CYS A 298 -2.19 -18.60 35.86
CA CYS A 298 -0.83 -19.10 35.72
C CYS A 298 -0.40 -19.22 34.28
N VAL A 299 -1.29 -19.68 33.39
CA VAL A 299 -1.04 -19.73 31.94
C VAL A 299 -0.68 -18.36 31.40
N ASN A 300 -1.50 -17.35 31.68
CA ASN A 300 -1.25 -15.98 31.24
C ASN A 300 0.06 -15.43 31.82
N ALA A 301 0.28 -15.63 33.12
CA ALA A 301 1.50 -15.18 33.81
C ALA A 301 2.77 -15.84 33.20
N ASN A 302 2.74 -17.15 32.93
CA ASN A 302 3.84 -17.88 32.31
C ASN A 302 4.12 -17.38 30.88
N VAL A 303 3.06 -17.20 30.08
CA VAL A 303 3.18 -16.66 28.71
C VAL A 303 3.75 -15.24 28.73
N TYR A 304 3.30 -14.38 29.63
CA TYR A 304 3.81 -13.01 29.75
C TYR A 304 5.28 -12.99 30.20
N ALA A 305 5.66 -13.86 31.14
CA ALA A 305 7.05 -13.99 31.58
C ALA A 305 7.96 -14.49 30.45
N ILE A 306 7.56 -15.54 29.73
CA ILE A 306 8.32 -16.06 28.58
C ILE A 306 8.45 -14.98 27.49
N THR A 307 7.35 -14.31 27.15
CA THR A 307 7.35 -13.26 26.12
C THR A 307 8.26 -12.11 26.49
N LEU A 308 8.25 -11.69 27.74
CA LEU A 308 9.09 -10.59 28.24
C LEU A 308 10.58 -11.00 28.21
N ILE A 309 10.92 -12.19 28.70
CA ILE A 309 12.31 -12.67 28.75
C ILE A 309 12.83 -12.89 27.32
N ALA A 310 12.14 -13.70 26.53
CA ALA A 310 12.56 -14.03 25.16
C ALA A 310 12.61 -12.76 24.28
N GLY A 311 11.59 -11.92 24.36
CA GLY A 311 11.54 -10.65 23.63
C GLY A 311 12.66 -9.69 24.01
N SER A 312 12.99 -9.58 25.30
CA SER A 312 14.11 -8.76 25.77
C SER A 312 15.46 -9.29 25.26
N VAL A 313 15.68 -10.60 25.30
CA VAL A 313 16.92 -11.22 24.79
C VAL A 313 17.05 -10.96 23.28
N ILE A 314 15.98 -11.21 22.51
CA ILE A 314 15.96 -10.97 21.05
C ILE A 314 16.20 -9.49 20.76
N ALA A 315 15.56 -8.58 21.50
CA ALA A 315 15.72 -7.14 21.33
C ALA A 315 17.17 -6.70 21.54
N VAL A 316 17.81 -7.18 22.61
CA VAL A 316 19.22 -6.87 22.90
C VAL A 316 20.12 -7.41 21.78
N LEU A 317 19.94 -8.66 21.35
CA LEU A 317 20.71 -9.24 20.24
C LEU A 317 20.59 -8.41 18.96
N LEU A 318 19.38 -8.00 18.57
CA LEU A 318 19.15 -7.16 17.41
C LEU A 318 19.82 -5.79 17.54
N MET A 319 19.76 -5.18 18.71
CA MET A 319 20.41 -3.89 18.98
C MET A 319 21.94 -3.99 18.90
N VAL A 320 22.52 -5.04 19.48
CA VAL A 320 23.97 -5.32 19.44
C VAL A 320 24.43 -5.53 17.99
N ILE A 321 23.74 -6.37 17.21
CA ILE A 321 24.02 -6.56 15.78
C ILE A 321 23.94 -5.21 15.04
N GLY A 322 22.94 -4.41 15.36
CA GLY A 322 22.78 -3.08 14.77
C GLY A 322 23.93 -2.13 15.07
N ILE A 323 24.43 -2.14 16.28
CA ILE A 323 25.58 -1.32 16.70
C ILE A 323 26.86 -1.78 15.99
N ILE A 324 27.14 -3.09 15.98
CA ILE A 324 28.32 -3.69 15.31
C ILE A 324 28.31 -3.33 13.81
N LYS A 325 27.16 -3.53 13.14
CA LYS A 325 27.03 -3.24 11.71
C LYS A 325 27.16 -1.76 11.39
N LYS A 326 26.71 -0.85 12.28
CA LYS A 326 26.90 0.59 12.14
C LYS A 326 28.40 0.96 12.27
N ARG A 327 29.13 0.29 13.15
CA ARG A 327 30.56 0.53 13.38
C ARG A 327 31.41 0.00 12.22
N SER A 328 31.03 -1.14 11.63
CA SER A 328 31.69 -1.72 10.45
C SER A 328 31.50 -0.89 9.19
N ASN A 329 30.35 -0.21 9.04
CA ASN A 329 30.05 0.63 7.86
C ASN A 329 30.60 2.08 7.98
N ASN A 330 31.11 2.48 9.16
CA ASN A 330 31.84 3.70 9.38
C ASN A 330 33.18 3.33 10.03
N PRO A 331 34.16 2.79 9.27
CA PRO A 331 35.53 2.73 9.77
C PRO A 331 36.00 4.18 9.96
N ILE A 332 36.50 4.46 11.13
CA ILE A 332 36.96 5.72 11.66
C ILE A 332 37.75 6.49 10.59
N ALA A 333 37.27 7.74 10.29
CA ALA A 333 38.13 8.78 9.76
C ALA A 333 39.17 9.16 10.81
#